data_c6deb875f62dde5e7dbb8ee5f85fa009
#
_entry.id   c6deb875f62dde5e7dbb8ee5f85fa009
#
_cell.length_a   1.000
_cell.length_b   1.000
_cell.length_c   1.000
_cell.angle_alpha   90.00
_cell.angle_beta   90.00
_cell.angle_gamma   90.00
#
_symmetry.space_group_name_H-M   'P 1'
#
loop_
_entity.id
_entity.type
_entity.pdbx_description
1 polymer ?
#
loop_
_entity_poly.entity_id
_entity_poly.type
_entity_poly.pdbx_seq_one_letter_code
_entity_poly.pdbx_strand_id
1 'polypeptide(L)'
;EEGEYHGRRELMSFEVGKKALDFLVANSGNRVNLEVDFFGGEPLMNWDVVKQLVEYGRSLEEPNNKKFRFTLTTNGVLLNDEIMEYLNKEMSNVVLSLDGRKEVNDRMRPFRTGKGSYDLIVPKFQKLADSRNQTNYYVRGTFF
;
A
#
# COMPACT_ATOMS: atom_id res chain seq x y z
N GLU A 1 -8.15 -14.83 1.34
CA GLU A 1 -6.72 -14.60 1.47
C GLU A 1 -6.00 -15.76 2.15
N GLU A 2 -6.64 -16.33 3.18
CA GLU A 2 -6.04 -17.48 3.86
C GLU A 2 -5.92 -18.69 2.97
N GLY A 3 -6.86 -18.89 2.04
CA GLY A 3 -6.81 -20.02 1.12
C GLY A 3 -5.61 -19.97 0.20
N GLU A 4 -5.18 -18.79 -0.19
CA GLU A 4 -4.04 -18.61 -1.07
C GLU A 4 -2.72 -18.98 -0.40
N TYR A 5 -2.66 -18.81 0.92
CA TYR A 5 -1.46 -19.08 1.71
C TYR A 5 -1.60 -20.35 2.56
N HIS A 6 -2.59 -21.19 2.26
CA HIS A 6 -2.84 -22.43 2.98
C HIS A 6 -2.99 -22.23 4.50
N GLY A 7 -3.67 -21.13 4.88
CA GLY A 7 -3.88 -20.78 6.28
C GLY A 7 -2.71 -20.08 6.96
N ARG A 8 -1.61 -19.89 6.26
CA ARG A 8 -0.46 -19.15 6.80
C ARG A 8 -0.58 -17.67 6.49
N ARG A 9 -0.18 -16.84 7.44
CA ARG A 9 -0.18 -15.37 7.28
C ARG A 9 1.25 -14.88 7.18
N GLU A 10 1.91 -15.28 6.13
CA GLU A 10 3.29 -14.89 5.90
C GLU A 10 3.33 -13.56 5.15
N LEU A 11 4.15 -12.65 5.66
CA LEU A 11 4.42 -11.40 4.97
C LEU A 11 5.45 -11.64 3.86
N MET A 12 5.32 -10.90 2.76
CA MET A 12 6.29 -11.00 1.67
C MET A 12 7.69 -10.64 2.17
N SER A 13 8.68 -11.46 1.85
CA SER A 13 10.06 -11.14 2.16
C SER A 13 10.63 -10.15 1.15
N PHE A 14 11.69 -9.44 1.56
CA PHE A 14 12.41 -8.57 0.64
C PHE A 14 12.93 -9.34 -0.58
N GLU A 15 13.43 -10.55 -0.37
CA GLU A 15 13.99 -11.37 -1.45
C GLU A 15 12.97 -11.67 -2.54
N VAL A 16 11.73 -11.99 -2.15
CA VAL A 16 10.66 -12.25 -3.11
C VAL A 16 10.31 -10.99 -3.88
N GLY A 17 10.16 -9.87 -3.19
CA GLY A 17 9.86 -8.60 -3.82
C GLY A 17 10.98 -8.13 -4.75
N LYS A 18 12.24 -8.33 -4.33
CA LYS A 18 13.41 -8.00 -5.16
C LYS A 18 13.39 -8.76 -6.47
N LYS A 19 13.11 -10.06 -6.41
CA LYS A 19 13.01 -10.88 -7.62
C LYS A 19 11.90 -10.40 -8.54
N ALA A 20 10.77 -9.99 -7.96
CA ALA A 20 9.66 -9.47 -8.75
C ALA A 20 10.05 -8.17 -9.48
N LEU A 21 10.75 -7.26 -8.80
CA LEU A 21 11.21 -6.02 -9.41
C LEU A 21 12.25 -6.30 -10.52
N ASP A 22 13.18 -7.20 -10.27
CA ASP A 22 14.17 -7.61 -11.27
C ASP A 22 13.48 -8.19 -12.51
N PHE A 23 12.48 -9.04 -12.30
CA PHE A 23 11.71 -9.63 -13.38
C PHE A 23 10.98 -8.55 -14.19
N LEU A 24 10.36 -7.59 -13.50
CA LEU A 24 9.64 -6.51 -14.16
C LEU A 24 10.57 -5.69 -15.05
N VAL A 25 11.74 -5.32 -14.56
CA VAL A 25 12.72 -4.58 -15.33
C VAL A 25 13.20 -5.40 -16.52
N ALA A 26 13.54 -6.67 -16.31
CA ALA A 26 14.07 -7.55 -17.34
C ALA A 26 13.08 -7.78 -18.48
N ASN A 27 11.78 -7.75 -18.20
CA ASN A 27 10.74 -8.06 -19.16
C ASN A 27 9.97 -6.83 -19.67
N SER A 28 10.43 -5.62 -19.35
CA SER A 28 9.75 -4.39 -19.75
C SER A 28 10.20 -3.85 -21.13
N GLY A 29 11.25 -4.44 -21.70
CA GLY A 29 11.76 -3.99 -23.01
C GLY A 29 12.12 -2.51 -23.02
N ASN A 30 11.57 -1.77 -23.97
CA ASN A 30 11.82 -0.34 -24.11
C ASN A 30 10.91 0.54 -23.27
N ARG A 31 10.03 -0.06 -22.47
CA ARG A 31 9.10 0.69 -21.62
C ARG A 31 9.88 1.36 -20.49
N VAL A 32 9.73 2.68 -20.38
CA VAL A 32 10.44 3.46 -19.37
C VAL A 32 9.66 3.50 -18.05
N ASN A 33 8.35 3.74 -18.12
CA ASN A 33 7.52 3.89 -16.92
C ASN A 33 6.95 2.55 -16.49
N LEU A 34 7.26 2.16 -15.25
CA LEU A 34 6.81 0.90 -14.69
C LEU A 34 5.98 1.20 -13.43
N GLU A 35 4.90 0.46 -13.25
CA GLU A 35 4.03 0.64 -12.10
C GLU A 35 4.12 -0.54 -11.15
N VAL A 36 4.21 -0.25 -9.85
CA VAL A 36 4.26 -1.25 -8.78
C VAL A 36 3.20 -0.88 -7.75
N ASP A 37 2.34 -1.83 -7.42
CA ASP A 37 1.26 -1.62 -6.45
C ASP A 37 1.47 -2.55 -5.26
N PHE A 38 1.62 -1.97 -4.08
CA PHE A 38 1.70 -2.72 -2.84
C PHE A 38 0.27 -2.90 -2.31
N PHE A 39 -0.24 -4.10 -2.45
CA PHE A 39 -1.60 -4.43 -2.02
C PHE A 39 -1.67 -5.88 -1.53
N GLY A 40 -2.84 -6.30 -1.07
CA GLY A 40 -3.03 -7.64 -0.52
C GLY A 40 -2.61 -7.70 0.93
N GLY A 41 -3.46 -8.25 1.80
CA GLY A 41 -3.26 -8.14 3.22
C GLY A 41 -3.21 -6.67 3.65
N GLU A 42 -2.25 -6.32 4.47
CA GLU A 42 -2.05 -4.92 4.85
C GLU A 42 -0.55 -4.57 4.70
N PRO A 43 -0.19 -3.79 3.65
CA PRO A 43 1.22 -3.47 3.40
C PRO A 43 1.92 -2.77 4.56
N LEU A 44 1.20 -1.98 5.37
CA LEU A 44 1.81 -1.28 6.50
C LEU A 44 2.27 -2.23 7.60
N MET A 45 1.76 -3.45 7.65
CA MET A 45 2.27 -4.49 8.55
C MET A 45 3.65 -4.99 8.11
N ASN A 46 4.01 -4.73 6.86
CA ASN A 46 5.29 -5.14 6.27
C ASN A 46 6.09 -3.90 5.86
N TRP A 47 5.97 -2.85 6.64
CA TRP A 47 6.44 -1.51 6.26
C TRP A 47 7.93 -1.46 5.96
N ASP A 48 8.75 -2.13 6.75
CA ASP A 48 10.20 -2.13 6.52
C ASP A 48 10.55 -2.72 5.15
N VAL A 49 9.87 -3.80 4.77
CA VAL A 49 10.09 -4.43 3.46
C VAL A 49 9.57 -3.52 2.34
N VAL A 50 8.42 -2.86 2.54
CA VAL A 50 7.92 -1.90 1.54
C VAL A 50 8.96 -0.82 1.28
N LYS A 51 9.53 -0.23 2.34
CA LYS A 51 10.55 0.80 2.19
C LYS A 51 11.79 0.26 1.48
N GLN A 52 12.23 -0.93 1.84
CA GLN A 52 13.39 -1.56 1.21
C GLN A 52 13.15 -1.80 -0.28
N LEU A 53 11.94 -2.23 -0.65
CA LEU A 53 11.60 -2.48 -2.05
C LEU A 53 11.52 -1.18 -2.85
N VAL A 54 10.99 -0.11 -2.25
CA VAL A 54 10.97 1.20 -2.91
C VAL A 54 12.40 1.66 -3.17
N GLU A 55 13.26 1.58 -2.17
CA GLU A 55 14.67 1.98 -2.33
C GLU A 55 15.38 1.12 -3.38
N TYR A 56 15.13 -0.18 -3.37
CA TYR A 56 15.72 -1.07 -4.37
C TYR A 56 15.24 -0.70 -5.79
N GLY A 57 13.92 -0.48 -5.95
CA GLY A 57 13.38 -0.05 -7.24
C GLY A 57 14.00 1.25 -7.72
N ARG A 58 14.15 2.22 -6.84
CA ARG A 58 14.81 3.48 -7.19
C ARG A 58 16.24 3.27 -7.68
N SER A 59 16.95 2.31 -7.05
CA SER A 59 18.31 1.99 -7.46
C SER A 59 18.40 1.37 -8.86
N LEU A 60 17.31 0.78 -9.35
CA LEU A 60 17.25 0.18 -10.67
C LEU A 60 16.90 1.20 -11.77
N GLU A 61 16.42 2.38 -11.41
CA GLU A 61 15.91 3.34 -12.38
C GLU A 61 16.98 3.86 -13.33
N GLU A 62 18.03 4.44 -12.80
CA GLU A 62 19.07 5.07 -13.62
C GLU A 62 19.83 4.05 -14.49
N PRO A 63 20.37 2.94 -13.93
CA PRO A 63 21.14 1.99 -14.75
C PRO A 63 20.33 1.35 -15.86
N ASN A 64 19.01 1.24 -15.71
CA ASN A 64 18.16 0.56 -16.68
C ASN A 64 17.28 1.50 -17.48
N ASN A 65 17.42 2.81 -17.29
CA ASN A 65 16.57 3.83 -17.91
C ASN A 65 15.09 3.57 -17.65
N LYS A 66 14.76 3.40 -16.38
CA LYS A 66 13.39 3.14 -15.93
C LYS A 66 12.95 4.17 -14.91
N LYS A 67 11.63 4.35 -14.80
CA LYS A 67 11.00 5.14 -13.75
C LYS A 67 9.87 4.33 -13.12
N PHE A 68 9.91 4.18 -11.81
CA PHE A 68 8.88 3.47 -11.08
C PHE A 68 7.84 4.43 -10.51
N ARG A 69 6.58 4.06 -10.67
CA ARG A 69 5.46 4.71 -9.99
C ARG A 69 4.92 3.72 -8.99
N PHE A 70 5.03 4.07 -7.73
CA PHE A 70 4.60 3.20 -6.64
C PHE A 70 3.21 3.61 -6.15
N THR A 71 2.36 2.62 -5.92
CA THR A 71 1.03 2.79 -5.34
C THR A 71 0.96 1.91 -4.11
N LEU A 72 0.29 2.38 -3.06
CA LEU A 72 0.08 1.60 -1.85
C LEU A 72 -1.38 1.61 -1.49
N THR A 73 -1.92 0.43 -1.21
CA THR A 73 -3.30 0.25 -0.76
C THR A 73 -3.29 -0.15 0.72
N THR A 74 -3.96 0.62 1.56
CA THR A 74 -3.95 0.38 3.00
C THR A 74 -5.34 0.54 3.61
N ASN A 75 -5.59 -0.22 4.68
CA ASN A 75 -6.80 -0.06 5.48
C ASN A 75 -6.68 1.11 6.48
N GLY A 76 -5.51 1.72 6.61
CA GLY A 76 -5.32 2.91 7.41
C GLY A 76 -5.09 2.70 8.90
N VAL A 77 -5.24 1.49 9.41
CA VAL A 77 -5.12 1.25 10.86
C VAL A 77 -3.73 1.63 11.39
N LEU A 78 -2.69 1.34 10.64
CA LEU A 78 -1.31 1.58 11.06
C LEU A 78 -0.75 2.92 10.58
N LEU A 79 -1.54 3.74 9.89
CA LEU A 79 -1.07 5.04 9.42
C LEU A 79 -0.67 5.93 10.61
N ASN A 80 0.47 6.60 10.47
CA ASN A 80 0.93 7.62 11.40
C ASN A 80 1.62 8.74 10.59
N ASP A 81 2.06 9.79 11.27
CA ASP A 81 2.64 10.95 10.60
C ASP A 81 3.91 10.60 9.83
N GLU A 82 4.75 9.75 10.40
CA GLU A 82 5.99 9.31 9.76
C GLU A 82 5.72 8.55 8.47
N ILE A 83 4.76 7.62 8.52
CA ILE A 83 4.36 6.85 7.33
C ILE A 83 3.74 7.76 6.28
N MET A 84 2.87 8.69 6.69
CA MET A 84 2.25 9.64 5.76
C MET A 84 3.29 10.48 5.04
N GLU A 85 4.31 10.94 5.76
CA GLU A 85 5.39 11.72 5.17
C GLU A 85 6.12 10.92 4.10
N TYR A 86 6.43 9.66 4.39
CA TYR A 86 7.09 8.77 3.43
C TYR A 86 6.20 8.51 2.20
N LEU A 87 4.91 8.25 2.42
CA LEU A 87 3.98 8.01 1.31
C LEU A 87 3.87 9.24 0.41
N ASN A 88 3.86 10.44 0.99
CA ASN A 88 3.78 11.67 0.21
C ASN A 88 5.05 11.89 -0.63
N LYS A 89 6.18 11.40 -0.16
CA LYS A 89 7.44 11.52 -0.86
C LYS A 89 7.60 10.49 -1.98
N GLU A 90 7.26 9.23 -1.71
CA GLU A 90 7.61 8.12 -2.59
C GLU A 90 6.44 7.53 -3.38
N MET A 91 5.20 7.67 -2.89
CA MET A 91 4.06 7.04 -3.55
C MET A 91 3.39 8.01 -4.51
N SER A 92 3.24 7.60 -5.77
CA SER A 92 2.50 8.37 -6.75
C SER A 92 1.02 8.42 -6.41
N ASN A 93 0.47 7.30 -5.93
CA ASN A 93 -0.93 7.20 -5.52
C ASN A 93 -1.04 6.41 -4.22
N VAL A 94 -2.04 6.75 -3.41
CA VAL A 94 -2.40 5.99 -2.22
C VAL A 94 -3.86 5.60 -2.33
N VAL A 95 -4.15 4.31 -2.17
CA VAL A 95 -5.52 3.81 -2.17
C VAL A 95 -5.92 3.52 -0.73
N LEU A 96 -7.01 4.15 -0.30
CA LEU A 96 -7.52 4.02 1.06
C LEU A 96 -8.72 3.07 1.01
N SER A 97 -8.58 1.92 1.64
CA SER A 97 -9.59 0.87 1.61
C SER A 97 -10.56 1.08 2.78
N LEU A 98 -11.80 1.43 2.46
CA LEU A 98 -12.83 1.75 3.43
C LEU A 98 -14.18 1.24 2.92
N ASP A 99 -14.94 0.57 3.77
CA ASP A 99 -16.31 0.20 3.43
C ASP A 99 -17.22 1.41 3.65
N GLY A 100 -18.16 1.63 2.73
CA GLY A 100 -18.88 2.89 2.58
C GLY A 100 -19.53 3.48 3.83
N ARG A 101 -20.10 2.65 4.70
CA ARG A 101 -20.75 3.13 5.92
C ARG A 101 -20.04 2.59 7.14
N LYS A 102 -20.12 3.35 8.24
CA LYS A 102 -19.48 2.98 9.49
C LYS A 102 -19.84 1.55 9.93
N GLU A 103 -21.12 1.21 9.92
CA GLU A 103 -21.56 -0.09 10.38
C GLU A 103 -21.03 -1.23 9.51
N VAL A 104 -20.98 -1.02 8.21
CA VAL A 104 -20.45 -2.02 7.27
C VAL A 104 -18.96 -2.16 7.47
N ASN A 105 -18.23 -1.04 7.54
CA ASN A 105 -16.79 -1.06 7.74
C ASN A 105 -16.41 -1.73 9.05
N ASP A 106 -17.09 -1.39 10.14
CA ASP A 106 -16.78 -1.94 11.47
C ASP A 106 -17.04 -3.44 11.52
N ARG A 107 -18.06 -3.92 10.82
CA ARG A 107 -18.36 -5.35 10.74
C ARG A 107 -17.32 -6.12 9.93
N MET A 108 -16.85 -5.52 8.85
CA MET A 108 -15.90 -6.16 7.94
C MET A 108 -14.45 -6.05 8.41
N ARG A 109 -14.13 -5.04 9.22
CA ARG A 109 -12.76 -4.73 9.66
C ARG A 109 -12.71 -4.40 11.15
N PRO A 110 -13.17 -5.31 12.03
CA PRO A 110 -13.16 -5.04 13.47
C PRO A 110 -11.74 -5.12 14.04
N PHE A 111 -11.52 -4.38 15.12
CA PHE A 111 -10.31 -4.56 15.92
C PHE A 111 -10.40 -5.85 16.74
N ARG A 112 -9.24 -6.34 17.17
CA ARG A 112 -9.16 -7.50 18.07
C ARG A 112 -9.94 -7.28 19.37
N THR A 113 -10.05 -6.03 19.79
CA THR A 113 -10.80 -5.67 21.01
C THR A 113 -12.30 -5.62 20.79
N GLY A 114 -12.76 -5.85 19.56
CA GLY A 114 -14.18 -5.76 19.23
C GLY A 114 -14.66 -4.35 18.91
N LYS A 115 -13.79 -3.36 18.99
CA LYS A 115 -14.14 -1.98 18.60
C LYS A 115 -14.10 -1.85 17.09
N GLY A 116 -14.97 -1.01 16.54
CA GLY A 116 -14.96 -0.72 15.11
C GLY A 116 -13.74 0.10 14.70
N SER A 117 -13.25 -0.14 13.50
CA SER A 117 -12.08 0.56 12.97
C SER A 117 -12.42 1.91 12.32
N TYR A 118 -13.68 2.14 11.98
CA TYR A 118 -14.11 3.33 11.22
C TYR A 118 -13.68 4.63 11.92
N ASP A 119 -13.97 4.75 13.20
CA ASP A 119 -13.68 5.98 13.95
C ASP A 119 -12.18 6.25 14.11
N LEU A 120 -11.36 5.21 13.99
CA LEU A 120 -9.91 5.36 14.03
C LEU A 120 -9.34 5.79 12.68
N ILE A 121 -9.82 5.17 11.60
CA ILE A 121 -9.17 5.34 10.29
C ILE A 121 -9.64 6.59 9.55
N VAL A 122 -10.90 7.01 9.70
CA VAL A 122 -11.42 8.16 8.95
C VAL A 122 -10.64 9.44 9.21
N PRO A 123 -10.33 9.81 10.47
CA PRO A 123 -9.49 10.99 10.70
C PRO A 123 -8.11 10.87 10.06
N LYS A 124 -7.52 9.67 10.06
CA LYS A 124 -6.23 9.43 9.43
C LYS A 124 -6.31 9.61 7.92
N PHE A 125 -7.38 9.12 7.29
CA PHE A 125 -7.58 9.29 5.85
C PHE A 125 -7.76 10.76 5.48
N GLN A 126 -8.52 11.51 6.29
CA GLN A 126 -8.70 12.93 6.07
C GLN A 126 -7.38 13.68 6.16
N LYS A 127 -6.56 13.34 7.15
CA LYS A 127 -5.24 13.95 7.33
C LYS A 127 -4.33 13.66 6.14
N LEU A 128 -4.34 12.41 5.67
CA LEU A 128 -3.54 12.03 4.50
C LEU A 128 -4.00 12.79 3.26
N ALA A 129 -5.30 12.86 3.01
CA ALA A 129 -5.85 13.57 1.85
C ALA A 129 -5.45 15.04 1.89
N ASP A 130 -5.55 15.68 3.05
CA ASP A 130 -5.17 17.08 3.21
C ASP A 130 -3.66 17.27 2.98
N SER A 131 -2.84 16.35 3.47
CA SER A 131 -1.39 16.43 3.28
C SER A 131 -0.98 16.27 1.81
N ARG A 132 -1.83 15.66 1.00
CA ARG A 132 -1.60 15.50 -0.45
C ARG A 132 -2.38 16.53 -1.26
N ASN A 133 -2.88 17.59 -0.64
CA ASN A 133 -3.67 18.64 -1.28
C ASN A 133 -4.89 18.08 -2.02
N GLN A 134 -5.54 17.08 -1.44
CA GLN A 134 -6.72 16.42 -1.99
C GLN A 134 -6.48 15.81 -3.37
N THR A 135 -5.24 15.37 -3.65
CA THR A 135 -4.88 14.77 -4.95
C THR A 135 -4.11 13.47 -4.77
N ASN A 136 -4.10 12.66 -5.82
CA ASN A 136 -3.31 11.42 -5.91
C ASN A 136 -3.60 10.44 -4.79
N TYR A 137 -4.89 10.36 -4.39
CA TYR A 137 -5.37 9.33 -3.51
C TYR A 137 -6.74 8.85 -3.99
N TYR A 138 -7.10 7.64 -3.61
CA TYR A 138 -8.39 7.03 -3.95
C TYR A 138 -8.96 6.35 -2.73
N VAL A 139 -10.28 6.41 -2.59
CA VAL A 139 -10.99 5.65 -1.56
C VAL A 139 -11.70 4.50 -2.24
N ARG A 140 -11.44 3.29 -1.78
CA ARG A 140 -12.05 2.07 -2.31
C ARG A 140 -12.94 1.46 -1.23
N GLY A 141 -14.18 1.21 -1.55
CA GLY A 141 -15.12 0.54 -0.65
C GLY A 141 -15.65 -0.74 -1.25
N THR A 142 -16.12 -1.63 -0.37
CA THR A 142 -16.83 -2.84 -0.76
C THR A 142 -18.30 -2.64 -0.43
N PHE A 143 -19.16 -2.90 -1.39
CA PHE A 143 -20.61 -2.71 -1.25
C PHE A 143 -21.33 -4.05 -1.38
N PHE A 144 -22.27 -4.28 -0.48
CA PHE A 144 -23.07 -5.50 -0.44
C PHE A 144 -24.53 -5.21 -0.69
#